data_1a73320f2e6ae7269145b6cd00b6ee62
#
_entry.id   1a73320f2e6ae7269145b6cd00b6ee62
#
_cell.length_a   1.000
_cell.length_b   1.000
_cell.length_c   1.000
_cell.angle_alpha   90.00
_cell.angle_beta   90.00
_cell.angle_gamma   90.00
#
_symmetry.space_group_name_H-M   'P 1'
#
loop_
_entity.id
_entity.type
_entity.pdbx_description
1 polymer ?
#
loop_
_entity_poly.entity_id
_entity_poly.type
_entity_poly.pdbx_seq_one_letter_code
_entity_poly.pdbx_strand_id
1 'polypeptide(L)'
;MKYIFILISIALIACNNAKETKTESTETVETSTDSLRFPEEVHLKNIRQLTFGGDNAEAYFSFAGDKLVFQAKNPAWNAPCDQIYVTGIDETWKDAIPPLLSTGKGRTTCSYFMPGDSTIIYASTHEGDVNCPPEPPRTGKYVWPVYPDFEIYVADLEGNIVQKMTD
;
A
#
# COMPACT_ATOMS: atom_id res chain seq x y z
N MET A 1 -56.82 -65.77 -17.20
CA MET A 1 -56.85 -65.48 -15.79
C MET A 1 -55.82 -64.38 -15.51
N LYS A 2 -56.29 -63.17 -15.41
CA LYS A 2 -55.43 -62.01 -15.08
C LYS A 2 -56.21 -61.12 -14.12
N TYR A 3 -55.73 -61.01 -12.92
CA TYR A 3 -56.37 -60.19 -11.91
C TYR A 3 -55.71 -58.77 -12.03
N ILE A 4 -56.55 -57.77 -12.25
CA ILE A 4 -56.16 -56.37 -12.23
C ILE A 4 -56.45 -55.85 -10.83
N PHE A 5 -55.41 -55.50 -10.09
CA PHE A 5 -55.53 -54.75 -8.85
C PHE A 5 -55.52 -53.23 -9.14
N ILE A 6 -56.66 -52.63 -8.86
CA ILE A 6 -56.75 -51.15 -8.87
C ILE A 6 -56.39 -50.66 -7.47
N LEU A 7 -55.26 -49.99 -7.34
CA LEU A 7 -54.88 -49.27 -6.14
C LEU A 7 -55.43 -47.84 -6.22
N ILE A 8 -56.38 -47.58 -5.32
CA ILE A 8 -56.89 -46.20 -5.13
C ILE A 8 -55.92 -45.49 -4.19
N SER A 9 -55.19 -44.48 -4.74
CA SER A 9 -54.34 -43.63 -3.92
C SER A 9 -55.17 -42.45 -3.40
N ILE A 10 -55.36 -42.42 -2.11
CA ILE A 10 -55.97 -41.28 -1.41
C ILE A 10 -54.92 -40.21 -1.25
N ALA A 11 -55.10 -39.07 -1.91
CA ALA A 11 -54.25 -37.89 -1.75
C ALA A 11 -54.69 -37.15 -0.46
N LEU A 12 -53.86 -37.22 0.55
CA LEU A 12 -53.97 -36.35 1.73
C LEU A 12 -53.36 -34.99 1.40
N ILE A 13 -54.20 -34.00 1.30
CA ILE A 13 -53.75 -32.59 1.21
C ILE A 13 -53.36 -32.15 2.62
N ALA A 14 -52.08 -32.15 2.89
CA ALA A 14 -51.50 -31.51 4.10
C ALA A 14 -51.22 -30.05 3.78
N CYS A 15 -52.00 -29.16 4.36
CA CYS A 15 -51.65 -27.75 4.41
C CYS A 15 -50.40 -27.57 5.28
N ASN A 16 -49.24 -27.42 4.67
CA ASN A 16 -48.04 -26.96 5.35
C ASN A 16 -48.04 -25.44 5.41
N ASN A 17 -48.28 -24.93 6.60
CA ASN A 17 -47.91 -23.56 6.95
C ASN A 17 -46.39 -23.43 6.77
N ALA A 18 -45.95 -22.87 5.66
CA ALA A 18 -44.59 -22.45 5.48
C ALA A 18 -44.32 -21.28 6.44
N LYS A 19 -43.67 -21.59 7.56
CA LYS A 19 -43.00 -20.60 8.36
C LYS A 19 -41.88 -20.02 7.46
N GLU A 20 -42.03 -18.76 7.06
CA GLU A 20 -40.93 -18.02 6.47
C GLU A 20 -39.76 -18.02 7.45
N THR A 21 -38.79 -18.86 7.18
CA THR A 21 -37.49 -18.76 7.83
C THR A 21 -36.84 -17.51 7.21
N LYS A 22 -36.90 -16.39 7.91
CA LYS A 22 -36.00 -15.26 7.64
C LYS A 22 -34.59 -15.81 7.64
N THR A 23 -34.04 -15.95 6.46
CA THR A 23 -32.59 -16.11 6.31
C THR A 23 -31.98 -14.81 6.84
N GLU A 24 -31.54 -14.86 8.07
CA GLU A 24 -30.67 -13.83 8.65
C GLU A 24 -29.41 -13.86 7.79
N SER A 25 -29.34 -12.94 6.82
CA SER A 25 -28.09 -12.64 6.13
C SER A 25 -27.14 -12.23 7.24
N THR A 26 -26.18 -13.08 7.52
CA THR A 26 -25.00 -12.70 8.29
C THR A 26 -24.35 -11.58 7.47
N GLU A 27 -24.70 -10.32 7.75
CA GLU A 27 -23.89 -9.21 7.39
C GLU A 27 -22.54 -9.49 8.04
N THR A 28 -21.59 -9.91 7.23
CA THR A 28 -20.19 -9.76 7.57
C THR A 28 -20.04 -8.27 7.87
N VAL A 29 -19.88 -7.95 9.15
CA VAL A 29 -19.46 -6.62 9.58
C VAL A 29 -18.11 -6.42 8.93
N GLU A 30 -18.12 -5.87 7.71
CA GLU A 30 -16.95 -5.23 7.15
C GLU A 30 -16.59 -4.17 8.17
N THR A 31 -15.49 -4.37 8.87
CA THR A 31 -14.93 -3.40 9.80
C THR A 31 -14.72 -2.15 8.95
N SER A 32 -15.58 -1.16 9.12
CA SER A 32 -15.63 -0.01 8.24
C SER A 32 -14.29 0.69 8.30
N THR A 33 -13.56 0.68 7.19
CA THR A 33 -12.35 1.46 6.96
C THR A 33 -12.65 2.98 6.97
N ASP A 34 -13.85 3.33 7.27
CA ASP A 34 -14.40 4.68 7.33
C ASP A 34 -13.93 5.48 8.57
N SER A 35 -13.22 4.83 9.51
CA SER A 35 -12.64 5.49 10.69
C SER A 35 -11.53 6.50 10.34
N LEU A 36 -11.01 6.46 9.12
CA LEU A 36 -9.98 7.38 8.61
C LEU A 36 -10.59 8.59 7.88
N ARG A 37 -11.91 8.63 7.71
CA ARG A 37 -12.62 9.70 7.02
C ARG A 37 -13.28 10.62 8.02
N PHE A 38 -13.16 11.94 7.83
CA PHE A 38 -13.96 12.91 8.55
C PHE A 38 -15.40 12.96 8.00
N PRO A 39 -16.40 13.27 8.83
CA PRO A 39 -17.83 13.28 8.42
C PRO A 39 -18.13 14.17 7.22
N GLU A 40 -17.36 15.26 7.05
CA GLU A 40 -17.54 16.25 5.97
C GLU A 40 -16.84 15.86 4.65
N GLU A 41 -16.04 14.79 4.64
CA GLU A 41 -15.31 14.33 3.44
C GLU A 41 -16.21 13.50 2.52
N VAL A 42 -17.08 14.17 1.77
CA VAL A 42 -18.08 13.52 0.92
C VAL A 42 -17.48 12.89 -0.35
N HIS A 43 -16.24 13.25 -0.71
CA HIS A 43 -15.55 12.76 -1.92
C HIS A 43 -14.65 11.56 -1.67
N LEU A 44 -14.34 11.25 -0.41
CA LEU A 44 -13.46 10.16 -0.02
C LEU A 44 -14.28 8.97 0.50
N LYS A 45 -13.93 7.77 0.08
CA LYS A 45 -14.47 6.50 0.58
C LYS A 45 -13.46 5.38 0.40
N ASN A 46 -13.60 4.33 1.20
CA ASN A 46 -12.69 3.17 1.19
C ASN A 46 -11.23 3.57 1.45
N ILE A 47 -11.02 4.56 2.35
CA ILE A 47 -9.68 5.02 2.72
C ILE A 47 -8.96 3.89 3.44
N ARG A 48 -7.73 3.60 3.01
CA ARG A 48 -6.85 2.62 3.66
C ARG A 48 -5.53 3.26 4.01
N GLN A 49 -5.04 2.98 5.21
CA GLN A 49 -3.68 3.31 5.61
C GLN A 49 -2.77 2.14 5.24
N LEU A 50 -1.73 2.38 4.44
CA LEU A 50 -0.82 1.35 3.96
C LEU A 50 0.43 1.24 4.84
N THR A 51 0.90 2.34 5.43
CA THR A 51 2.10 2.40 6.27
C THR A 51 1.78 2.98 7.63
N PHE A 52 2.56 2.61 8.65
CA PHE A 52 2.32 3.00 10.04
C PHE A 52 3.61 3.51 10.68
N GLY A 53 3.51 4.69 11.30
CA GLY A 53 4.64 5.37 11.94
C GLY A 53 5.62 6.01 10.95
N GLY A 54 6.57 6.76 11.48
CA GLY A 54 7.55 7.52 10.71
C GLY A 54 6.94 8.64 9.87
N ASP A 55 7.76 9.22 9.02
CA ASP A 55 7.37 10.20 8.01
C ASP A 55 7.30 9.47 6.65
N ASN A 56 6.19 9.61 5.93
CA ASN A 56 5.98 8.99 4.62
C ASN A 56 5.57 10.08 3.63
N ALA A 57 6.16 10.10 2.45
CA ALA A 57 5.93 11.15 1.45
C ALA A 57 6.19 10.65 0.02
N GLU A 58 5.86 11.51 -0.95
CA GLU A 58 6.22 11.34 -2.36
C GLU A 58 5.82 9.95 -2.91
N ALA A 59 4.57 9.54 -2.67
CA ALA A 59 4.07 8.28 -3.18
C ALA A 59 3.54 8.43 -4.60
N TYR A 60 4.06 7.62 -5.53
CA TYR A 60 3.68 7.61 -6.93
C TYR A 60 3.32 6.20 -7.40
N PHE A 61 2.24 6.12 -8.20
CA PHE A 61 1.81 4.86 -8.79
C PHE A 61 2.77 4.37 -9.88
N SER A 62 2.87 3.05 -10.01
CA SER A 62 3.37 2.40 -11.21
C SER A 62 2.48 2.73 -12.42
N PHE A 63 2.98 2.58 -13.64
CA PHE A 63 2.19 2.78 -14.87
C PHE A 63 1.03 1.78 -14.96
N ALA A 64 1.22 0.57 -14.46
CA ALA A 64 0.16 -0.44 -14.34
C ALA A 64 -0.86 -0.11 -13.23
N GLY A 65 -0.54 0.78 -12.30
CA GLY A 65 -1.41 1.19 -11.20
C GLY A 65 -1.54 0.15 -10.07
N ASP A 66 -0.69 -0.86 -10.03
CA ASP A 66 -0.71 -1.96 -9.07
C ASP A 66 0.30 -1.82 -7.92
N LYS A 67 1.22 -0.86 -8.03
CA LYS A 67 2.26 -0.56 -7.03
C LYS A 67 2.36 0.93 -6.73
N LEU A 68 2.93 1.24 -5.57
CA LEU A 68 3.38 2.56 -5.18
C LEU A 68 4.86 2.50 -4.85
N VAL A 69 5.63 3.46 -5.37
CA VAL A 69 6.96 3.79 -4.86
C VAL A 69 6.84 5.02 -3.98
N PHE A 70 7.53 5.05 -2.85
CA PHE A 70 7.43 6.16 -1.89
C PHE A 70 8.71 6.32 -1.08
N GLN A 71 8.93 7.51 -0.54
CA GLN A 71 9.99 7.73 0.43
C GLN A 71 9.44 7.65 1.85
N ALA A 72 10.25 7.11 2.76
CA ALA A 72 9.94 7.10 4.18
C ALA A 72 11.19 7.21 5.05
N LYS A 73 11.02 7.93 6.16
CA LYS A 73 11.93 7.96 7.30
C LYS A 73 11.23 7.31 8.47
N ASN A 74 11.67 6.12 8.86
CA ASN A 74 11.05 5.39 9.96
C ASN A 74 12.12 4.73 10.83
N PRO A 75 12.37 5.22 12.05
CA PRO A 75 13.33 4.62 12.97
C PRO A 75 13.03 3.15 13.30
N ALA A 76 11.76 2.74 13.32
CA ALA A 76 11.38 1.34 13.54
C ALA A 76 11.79 0.43 12.38
N TRP A 77 12.02 0.98 11.18
CA TRP A 77 12.54 0.27 10.02
C TRP A 77 14.06 0.39 9.88
N ASN A 78 14.73 0.91 10.89
CA ASN A 78 16.17 1.24 10.87
C ASN A 78 16.53 2.23 9.75
N ALA A 79 15.60 3.14 9.41
CA ALA A 79 15.74 4.19 8.42
C ALA A 79 15.82 5.56 9.13
N PRO A 80 17.01 6.04 9.50
CA PRO A 80 17.19 7.28 10.24
C PRO A 80 16.96 8.54 9.39
N CYS A 81 17.03 8.42 8.07
CA CYS A 81 16.61 9.42 7.10
C CYS A 81 15.87 8.76 5.94
N ASP A 82 15.34 9.60 5.04
CA ASP A 82 14.49 9.13 3.95
C ASP A 82 15.18 8.06 3.11
N GLN A 83 14.46 6.97 2.85
CA GLN A 83 14.82 5.88 1.96
C GLN A 83 13.64 5.59 1.02
N ILE A 84 13.90 4.92 -0.09
CA ILE A 84 12.88 4.59 -1.09
C ILE A 84 12.41 3.16 -0.90
N TYR A 85 11.09 3.00 -0.84
CA TYR A 85 10.38 1.73 -0.65
C TYR A 85 9.34 1.51 -1.76
N VAL A 86 8.92 0.27 -1.92
CA VAL A 86 7.84 -0.12 -2.82
C VAL A 86 6.78 -0.92 -2.06
N THR A 87 5.53 -0.79 -2.48
CA THR A 87 4.40 -1.58 -1.97
C THR A 87 3.41 -1.89 -3.08
N GLY A 88 2.74 -3.03 -3.01
CA GLY A 88 1.51 -3.27 -3.75
C GLY A 88 0.37 -2.42 -3.19
N ILE A 89 -0.56 -2.01 -4.03
CA ILE A 89 -1.68 -1.16 -3.59
C ILE A 89 -2.64 -1.87 -2.63
N ASP A 90 -2.62 -3.20 -2.60
CA ASP A 90 -3.46 -4.02 -1.71
C ASP A 90 -2.74 -4.49 -0.44
N GLU A 91 -1.47 -4.13 -0.28
CA GLU A 91 -0.65 -4.48 0.88
C GLU A 91 -0.76 -3.43 1.99
N THR A 92 -0.49 -3.85 3.23
CA THR A 92 -0.39 -2.98 4.41
C THR A 92 0.81 -3.38 5.25
N TRP A 93 1.54 -2.39 5.79
CA TRP A 93 2.82 -2.57 6.47
C TRP A 93 2.76 -2.13 7.93
N LYS A 94 1.80 -2.71 8.69
CA LYS A 94 1.63 -2.41 10.10
C LYS A 94 2.72 -3.03 10.96
N ASP A 95 3.02 -4.29 10.72
CA ASP A 95 3.93 -5.10 11.55
C ASP A 95 5.12 -5.65 10.73
N ALA A 96 5.36 -5.08 9.55
CA ALA A 96 6.45 -5.47 8.65
C ALA A 96 7.08 -4.23 7.99
N ILE A 97 8.23 -4.42 7.36
CA ILE A 97 8.95 -3.39 6.62
C ILE A 97 8.70 -3.63 5.13
N PRO A 98 8.24 -2.63 4.36
CA PRO A 98 8.12 -2.76 2.91
C PRO A 98 9.49 -2.97 2.25
N PRO A 99 9.53 -3.59 1.05
CA PRO A 99 10.76 -3.77 0.31
C PRO A 99 11.49 -2.45 0.08
N LEU A 100 12.77 -2.41 0.45
CA LEU A 100 13.65 -1.26 0.27
C LEU A 100 14.24 -1.29 -1.14
N LEU A 101 14.12 -0.18 -1.88
CA LEU A 101 14.67 -0.04 -3.23
C LEU A 101 15.92 0.85 -3.29
N SER A 102 16.16 1.67 -2.28
CA SER A 102 17.40 2.44 -2.16
C SER A 102 18.45 1.66 -1.35
N THR A 103 19.65 2.19 -1.28
CA THR A 103 20.79 1.49 -0.65
C THR A 103 20.70 1.35 0.86
N GLY A 104 19.76 2.02 1.53
CA GLY A 104 19.71 2.14 2.98
C GLY A 104 20.77 3.08 3.57
N LYS A 105 21.54 3.75 2.73
CA LYS A 105 22.64 4.67 3.09
C LYS A 105 22.36 6.07 2.57
N GLY A 106 22.94 7.07 3.22
CA GLY A 106 22.72 8.46 2.89
C GLY A 106 21.26 8.85 3.01
N ARG A 107 20.87 9.94 2.41
CA ARG A 107 19.48 10.38 2.26
C ARG A 107 19.03 10.21 0.82
N THR A 108 17.82 9.73 0.65
CA THR A 108 17.16 9.69 -0.66
C THR A 108 16.03 10.71 -0.72
N THR A 109 15.58 11.03 -1.91
CA THR A 109 14.36 11.82 -2.11
C THR A 109 13.77 11.53 -3.48
N CYS A 110 12.44 11.77 -3.61
CA CYS A 110 11.69 11.74 -4.84
C CYS A 110 12.03 10.52 -5.72
N SER A 111 11.13 9.59 -5.82
CA SER A 111 11.29 8.43 -6.69
C SER A 111 10.13 8.34 -7.67
N TYR A 112 10.36 7.71 -8.81
CA TYR A 112 9.32 7.49 -9.80
C TYR A 112 9.57 6.19 -10.56
N PHE A 113 8.50 5.49 -10.95
CA PHE A 113 8.65 4.34 -11.85
C PHE A 113 9.08 4.76 -13.23
N MET A 114 10.00 4.02 -13.82
CA MET A 114 10.35 4.19 -15.22
C MET A 114 9.35 3.43 -16.11
N PRO A 115 9.18 3.82 -17.39
CA PRO A 115 8.27 3.11 -18.29
C PRO A 115 8.53 1.61 -18.31
N GLY A 116 7.46 0.83 -18.14
CA GLY A 116 7.52 -0.64 -18.07
C GLY A 116 7.62 -1.20 -16.64
N ASP A 117 7.64 -0.32 -15.61
CA ASP A 117 7.53 -0.65 -14.18
C ASP A 117 8.57 -1.65 -13.64
N SER A 118 9.66 -1.84 -14.37
CA SER A 118 10.76 -2.75 -13.98
C SER A 118 11.90 -2.04 -13.24
N THR A 119 11.95 -0.74 -13.32
CA THR A 119 12.96 0.11 -12.66
C THR A 119 12.33 1.37 -12.11
N ILE A 120 13.03 2.00 -11.16
CA ILE A 120 12.71 3.30 -10.61
C ILE A 120 13.88 4.25 -10.79
N ILE A 121 13.59 5.56 -10.80
CA ILE A 121 14.58 6.62 -10.70
C ILE A 121 14.44 7.31 -9.35
N TYR A 122 15.54 7.68 -8.71
CA TYR A 122 15.53 8.42 -7.45
C TYR A 122 16.85 9.20 -7.24
N ALA A 123 16.82 10.20 -6.36
CA ALA A 123 18.01 10.92 -5.95
C ALA A 123 18.55 10.42 -4.60
N SER A 124 19.88 10.39 -4.44
CA SER A 124 20.52 9.91 -3.20
C SER A 124 21.89 10.56 -2.99
N THR A 125 22.27 10.71 -1.70
CA THR A 125 23.59 11.20 -1.27
C THR A 125 24.56 10.09 -0.89
N HIS A 126 24.21 8.81 -1.08
CA HIS A 126 24.91 7.66 -0.49
C HIS A 126 26.36 7.48 -0.96
N GLU A 127 26.74 7.99 -2.12
CA GLU A 127 28.13 7.97 -2.60
C GLU A 127 28.98 9.07 -1.99
N GLY A 128 28.42 10.23 -1.66
CA GLY A 128 29.10 11.31 -0.99
C GLY A 128 29.29 11.04 0.51
N ASP A 129 28.23 10.60 1.19
CA ASP A 129 28.28 10.12 2.59
C ASP A 129 27.27 9.01 2.82
N VAL A 130 27.70 7.94 3.45
CA VAL A 130 26.83 6.82 3.85
C VAL A 130 25.90 7.16 5.01
N ASN A 131 26.22 8.21 5.76
CA ASN A 131 25.41 8.69 6.87
C ASN A 131 24.31 9.65 6.38
N CYS A 132 23.30 9.84 7.23
CA CYS A 132 22.29 10.85 6.98
C CYS A 132 22.93 12.25 7.06
N PRO A 133 22.75 13.11 6.07
CA PRO A 133 23.20 14.50 6.19
C PRO A 133 22.47 15.20 7.34
N PRO A 134 23.12 16.15 8.03
CA PRO A 134 22.51 16.86 9.14
C PRO A 134 21.28 17.63 8.70
N GLU A 135 20.20 17.54 9.50
CA GLU A 135 19.00 18.34 9.24
C GLU A 135 19.26 19.82 9.59
N PRO A 136 18.72 20.75 8.80
CA PRO A 136 18.82 22.17 9.12
C PRO A 136 18.04 22.47 10.42
N PRO A 137 18.45 23.50 11.18
CA PRO A 137 17.70 23.89 12.37
C PRO A 137 16.27 24.30 11.99
N ARG A 138 15.29 23.73 12.67
CA ARG A 138 13.85 24.02 12.47
C ARG A 138 13.41 25.30 13.23
N THR A 139 14.29 26.31 13.26
CA THR A 139 14.02 27.58 13.93
C THR A 139 13.99 28.71 12.91
N GLY A 140 12.98 29.57 12.99
CA GLY A 140 12.81 30.70 12.08
C GLY A 140 12.05 30.34 10.81
N LYS A 141 12.53 30.81 9.65
CA LYS A 141 11.89 30.50 8.37
C LYS A 141 12.12 29.03 7.97
N TYR A 142 11.15 28.45 7.28
CA TYR A 142 11.32 27.14 6.66
C TYR A 142 12.48 27.18 5.64
N VAL A 143 13.41 26.25 5.78
CA VAL A 143 14.58 26.13 4.92
C VAL A 143 14.54 24.76 4.26
N TRP A 144 14.65 24.74 2.94
CA TRP A 144 14.86 23.52 2.17
C TRP A 144 16.36 23.37 1.90
N PRO A 145 17.03 22.41 2.56
CA PRO A 145 18.47 22.25 2.37
C PRO A 145 18.79 21.68 0.99
N VAL A 146 19.86 22.19 0.40
CA VAL A 146 20.45 21.62 -0.81
C VAL A 146 21.77 20.96 -0.42
N TYR A 147 21.89 19.67 -0.69
CA TYR A 147 23.12 18.92 -0.45
C TYR A 147 23.82 18.69 -1.79
N PRO A 148 25.13 19.04 -1.92
CA PRO A 148 25.86 18.92 -3.19
C PRO A 148 26.05 17.44 -3.64
N ASP A 149 25.95 16.51 -2.71
CA ASP A 149 26.22 15.08 -2.93
C ASP A 149 25.00 14.31 -3.50
N PHE A 150 23.90 15.00 -3.82
CA PHE A 150 22.76 14.35 -4.46
C PHE A 150 23.08 14.01 -5.92
N GLU A 151 23.03 12.71 -6.21
CA GLU A 151 23.13 12.14 -7.54
C GLU A 151 21.84 11.39 -7.89
N ILE A 152 21.58 11.18 -9.17
CA ILE A 152 20.40 10.50 -9.67
C ILE A 152 20.76 9.07 -10.08
N TYR A 153 19.98 8.11 -9.59
CA TYR A 153 20.18 6.69 -9.81
C TYR A 153 18.94 6.04 -10.41
N VAL A 154 19.16 5.01 -11.22
CA VAL A 154 18.14 4.06 -11.62
C VAL A 154 18.42 2.74 -10.90
N ALA A 155 17.40 2.17 -10.28
CA ALA A 155 17.47 0.85 -9.63
C ALA A 155 16.37 -0.09 -10.15
N ASP A 156 16.62 -1.39 -10.08
CA ASP A 156 15.59 -2.41 -10.29
C ASP A 156 14.67 -2.54 -9.05
N LEU A 157 13.65 -3.40 -9.13
CA LEU A 157 12.71 -3.60 -8.04
C LEU A 157 13.25 -4.53 -6.93
N GLU A 158 14.45 -5.05 -7.08
CA GLU A 158 15.24 -5.76 -6.08
C GLU A 158 16.18 -4.82 -5.32
N GLY A 159 16.24 -3.52 -5.72
CA GLY A 159 17.08 -2.49 -5.08
C GLY A 159 18.52 -2.45 -5.60
N ASN A 160 18.84 -3.14 -6.69
CA ASN A 160 20.15 -3.03 -7.32
C ASN A 160 20.24 -1.78 -8.18
N ILE A 161 21.27 -0.96 -8.00
CA ILE A 161 21.54 0.18 -8.89
C ILE A 161 21.99 -0.37 -10.24
N VAL A 162 21.23 -0.02 -11.28
CA VAL A 162 21.53 -0.39 -12.67
C VAL A 162 22.21 0.74 -13.45
N GLN A 163 22.04 1.99 -12.99
CA GLN A 163 22.66 3.13 -13.63
C GLN A 163 22.78 4.33 -12.67
N LYS A 164 23.88 5.06 -12.73
CA LYS A 164 24.01 6.44 -12.24
C LYS A 164 23.80 7.38 -13.43
N MET A 165 22.99 8.41 -13.26
CA MET A 165 22.54 9.31 -14.33
C MET A 165 23.32 10.63 -14.33
N THR A 166 23.89 11.02 -13.18
CA THR A 166 24.62 12.27 -12.97
C THR A 166 26.01 11.99 -12.44
N ASP A 167 26.93 12.95 -12.58
CA ASP A 167 28.34 12.88 -12.15
C ASP A 167 28.64 14.01 -11.16
#